data_55caa78580f0b4cd8e67abbec3718ef1
#
_entry.id   55caa78580f0b4cd8e67abbec3718ef1
#
_cell.length_a   1.000
_cell.length_b   1.000
_cell.length_c   1.000
_cell.angle_alpha   90.00
_cell.angle_beta   90.00
_cell.angle_gamma   90.00
#
_symmetry.space_group_name_H-M   'P 1'
#
loop_
_entity.id
_entity.type
_entity.pdbx_description
1 polymer ?
#
loop_
_entity_poly.entity_id
_entity_poly.type
_entity_poly.pdbx_seq_one_letter_code
_entity_poly.pdbx_strand_id
1 'polypeptide(L)'
;MVSLQKLEIELQELFKQKQYSKIIFEITSQTEDEERSSSLCNLLGLSRISNDNKNKDSLSMALRDFKQGYLKEKNTNHAIDCLANFITSSVLLIDLEKNYKFDFSEIINFYALTEKFCINHRSINLAMAMVYRRLN
;
A
#
# COMPACT_ATOMS: atom_id res chain seq x y z
N MET A 1 -4.61 -21.09 17.70
CA MET A 1 -4.26 -20.32 16.49
C MET A 1 -5.34 -19.31 16.20
N VAL A 2 -4.99 -18.03 16.10
CA VAL A 2 -5.94 -16.96 15.76
C VAL A 2 -6.19 -16.99 14.26
N SER A 3 -7.46 -16.94 13.84
CA SER A 3 -7.77 -16.85 12.41
C SER A 3 -7.28 -15.52 11.84
N LEU A 4 -6.93 -15.51 10.56
CA LEU A 4 -6.47 -14.28 9.89
C LEU A 4 -7.55 -13.20 9.92
N GLN A 5 -8.82 -13.60 9.79
CA GLN A 5 -9.94 -12.65 9.85
C GLN A 5 -10.06 -11.98 11.22
N LYS A 6 -9.89 -12.76 12.29
CA LYS A 6 -9.92 -12.22 13.66
C LYS A 6 -8.74 -11.27 13.88
N LEU A 7 -7.56 -11.65 13.38
CA LEU A 7 -6.37 -10.81 13.44
C LEU A 7 -6.62 -9.48 12.74
N GLU A 8 -7.20 -9.48 11.54
CA GLU A 8 -7.49 -8.25 10.81
C GLU A 8 -8.39 -7.31 11.61
N ILE A 9 -9.43 -7.83 12.27
CA ILE A 9 -10.35 -7.03 13.08
C ILE A 9 -9.59 -6.37 14.24
N GLU A 10 -8.77 -7.13 14.94
CA GLU A 10 -7.98 -6.62 16.06
C GLU A 10 -6.99 -5.54 15.61
N LEU A 11 -6.36 -5.75 14.45
CA LEU A 11 -5.39 -4.81 13.90
C LEU A 11 -6.04 -3.51 13.44
N GLN A 12 -7.25 -3.56 12.90
CA GLN A 12 -7.99 -2.36 12.52
C GLN A 12 -8.25 -1.48 13.75
N GLU A 13 -8.56 -2.10 14.87
CA GLU A 13 -8.75 -1.37 16.13
C GLU A 13 -7.45 -0.73 16.59
N LEU A 14 -6.33 -1.45 16.51
CA LEU A 14 -5.01 -0.90 16.83
C LEU A 14 -4.65 0.27 15.92
N PHE A 15 -5.05 0.20 14.65
CA PHE A 15 -4.80 1.29 13.70
C PHE A 15 -5.55 2.56 14.11
N LYS A 16 -6.81 2.43 14.55
CA LYS A 16 -7.56 3.56 15.07
C LYS A 16 -6.90 4.19 16.28
N GLN A 17 -6.23 3.38 17.10
CA GLN A 17 -5.48 3.83 18.28
C GLN A 17 -4.07 4.32 17.95
N LYS A 18 -3.69 4.32 16.67
CA LYS A 18 -2.37 4.75 16.19
C LYS A 18 -1.21 3.92 16.77
N GLN A 19 -1.47 2.62 17.03
CA GLN A 19 -0.49 1.67 17.55
C GLN A 19 0.27 1.00 16.39
N TYR A 20 0.97 1.81 15.58
CA TYR A 20 1.56 1.34 14.31
C TYR A 20 2.68 0.33 14.50
N SER A 21 3.59 0.57 15.44
CA SER A 21 4.69 -0.38 15.73
C SER A 21 4.16 -1.74 16.12
N LYS A 22 3.10 -1.76 16.92
CA LYS A 22 2.48 -3.00 17.37
C LYS A 22 1.83 -3.75 16.20
N ILE A 23 1.17 -3.02 15.29
CA ILE A 23 0.58 -3.62 14.09
C ILE A 23 1.66 -4.29 13.24
N ILE A 24 2.74 -3.58 12.98
CA ILE A 24 3.86 -4.10 12.19
C ILE A 24 4.40 -5.39 12.83
N PHE A 25 4.63 -5.36 14.14
CA PHE A 25 5.13 -6.52 14.86
C PHE A 25 4.15 -7.71 14.77
N GLU A 26 2.86 -7.46 15.01
CA GLU A 26 1.86 -8.52 15.00
C GLU A 26 1.74 -9.18 13.61
N ILE A 27 1.70 -8.39 12.55
CA ILE A 27 1.58 -8.94 11.19
C ILE A 27 2.84 -9.72 10.83
N THR A 28 4.02 -9.13 11.05
CA THR A 28 5.28 -9.77 10.62
C THR A 28 5.63 -11.00 11.44
N SER A 29 5.19 -11.08 12.71
CA SER A 29 5.46 -12.22 13.55
C SER A 29 4.44 -13.36 13.40
N GLN A 30 3.19 -13.05 13.03
CA GLN A 30 2.12 -14.04 12.96
C GLN A 30 1.79 -14.52 11.56
N THR A 31 2.28 -13.86 10.52
CA THR A 31 1.96 -14.21 9.14
C THR A 31 3.22 -14.26 8.28
N GLU A 32 3.22 -15.19 7.31
CA GLU A 32 4.21 -15.20 6.24
C GLU A 32 3.71 -14.35 5.07
N ASP A 33 4.62 -13.91 4.21
CA ASP A 33 4.28 -13.06 3.06
C ASP A 33 3.14 -13.66 2.23
N GLU A 34 3.17 -14.96 1.99
CA GLU A 34 2.20 -15.65 1.14
C GLU A 34 0.81 -15.72 1.76
N GLU A 35 0.72 -15.62 3.09
CA GLU A 35 -0.55 -15.71 3.81
C GLU A 35 -1.33 -14.40 3.85
N ARG A 36 -0.65 -13.27 3.59
CA ARG A 36 -1.27 -11.95 3.77
C ARG A 36 -2.26 -11.65 2.65
N SER A 37 -3.48 -11.30 3.03
CA SER A 37 -4.49 -10.80 2.09
C SER A 37 -4.11 -9.41 1.61
N SER A 38 -4.78 -8.93 0.56
CA SER A 38 -4.61 -7.54 0.12
C SER A 38 -4.89 -6.56 1.25
N SER A 39 -5.90 -6.84 2.07
CA SER A 39 -6.25 -6.01 3.23
C SER A 39 -5.11 -5.95 4.24
N LEU A 40 -4.50 -7.09 4.58
CA LEU A 40 -3.36 -7.11 5.51
C LEU A 40 -2.13 -6.41 4.94
N CYS A 41 -1.84 -6.62 3.66
CA CYS A 41 -0.74 -5.92 2.99
C CYS A 41 -0.94 -4.41 3.04
N ASN A 42 -2.15 -3.95 2.79
CA ASN A 42 -2.48 -2.53 2.84
C ASN A 42 -2.27 -1.96 4.24
N LEU A 43 -2.77 -2.66 5.25
CA LEU A 43 -2.65 -2.23 6.64
C LEU A 43 -1.18 -2.19 7.09
N LEU A 44 -0.39 -3.18 6.69
CA LEU A 44 1.03 -3.22 7.00
C LEU A 44 1.78 -2.04 6.39
N GLY A 45 1.55 -1.78 5.10
CA GLY A 45 2.18 -0.67 4.41
C GLY A 45 1.79 0.68 5.01
N LEU A 46 0.50 0.89 5.29
CA LEU A 46 0.01 2.11 5.92
C LEU A 46 0.62 2.31 7.31
N SER A 47 0.76 1.22 8.07
CA SER A 47 1.35 1.29 9.41
C SER A 47 2.82 1.70 9.37
N ARG A 48 3.58 1.19 8.39
CA ARG A 48 4.98 1.57 8.21
C ARG A 48 5.13 3.07 7.90
N ILE A 49 4.30 3.57 6.99
CA ILE A 49 4.34 4.99 6.59
C ILE A 49 3.89 5.87 7.75
N SER A 50 2.80 5.49 8.43
CA SER A 50 2.26 6.27 9.54
C SER A 50 3.21 6.30 10.73
N ASN A 51 4.00 5.23 10.92
CA ASN A 51 5.00 5.16 11.98
C ASN A 51 6.20 6.07 11.67
N ASP A 52 6.65 6.09 10.42
CA ASP A 52 7.77 6.96 10.00
C ASP A 52 7.71 7.21 8.49
N ASN A 53 7.09 8.33 8.09
CA ASN A 53 6.93 8.69 6.67
C ASN A 53 8.13 9.44 6.07
N LYS A 54 9.17 9.73 6.88
CA LYS A 54 10.36 10.45 6.43
C LYS A 54 11.54 9.52 6.20
N ASN A 55 11.41 8.26 6.57
CA ASN A 55 12.46 7.27 6.45
C ASN A 55 12.32 6.53 5.12
N LYS A 56 13.32 6.63 4.25
CA LYS A 56 13.25 5.98 2.94
C LYS A 56 13.18 4.46 3.03
N ASP A 57 13.76 3.85 4.07
CA ASP A 57 13.70 2.41 4.26
C ASP A 57 12.26 1.97 4.60
N SER A 58 11.57 2.74 5.47
CA SER A 58 10.16 2.48 5.78
C SER A 58 9.29 2.63 4.54
N LEU A 59 9.53 3.65 3.73
CA LEU A 59 8.79 3.84 2.48
C LEU A 59 9.05 2.71 1.48
N SER A 60 10.30 2.25 1.37
CA SER A 60 10.65 1.15 0.48
C SER A 60 9.97 -0.15 0.91
N MET A 61 9.93 -0.43 2.21
CA MET A 61 9.23 -1.60 2.73
C MET A 61 7.73 -1.50 2.52
N ALA A 62 7.16 -0.31 2.72
CA ALA A 62 5.74 -0.08 2.46
C ALA A 62 5.39 -0.29 0.99
N LEU A 63 6.24 0.18 0.07
CA LEU A 63 6.05 -0.06 -1.36
C LEU A 63 5.99 -1.54 -1.69
N ARG A 64 6.86 -2.34 -1.08
CA ARG A 64 6.85 -3.79 -1.24
C ARG A 64 5.53 -4.39 -0.75
N ASP A 65 5.06 -3.97 0.42
CA ASP A 65 3.80 -4.45 0.98
C ASP A 65 2.62 -4.11 0.08
N PHE A 66 2.54 -2.86 -0.40
CA PHE A 66 1.46 -2.42 -1.28
C PHE A 66 1.49 -3.15 -2.62
N LYS A 67 2.66 -3.34 -3.20
CA LYS A 67 2.79 -4.07 -4.47
C LYS A 67 2.30 -5.51 -4.31
N GLN A 68 2.70 -6.18 -3.24
CA GLN A 68 2.23 -7.52 -2.94
C GLN A 68 0.70 -7.53 -2.82
N GLY A 69 0.13 -6.52 -2.17
CA GLY A 69 -1.32 -6.43 -1.96
C GLY A 69 -2.10 -6.23 -3.25
N TYR A 70 -1.66 -5.35 -4.14
CA TYR A 70 -2.43 -5.12 -5.36
C TYR A 70 -2.30 -6.25 -6.39
N LEU A 71 -1.27 -7.07 -6.28
CA LEU A 71 -1.10 -8.23 -7.17
C LEU A 71 -1.85 -9.46 -6.66
N LYS A 72 -2.18 -9.53 -5.37
CA LYS A 72 -2.70 -10.75 -4.77
C LYS A 72 -4.19 -11.00 -5.05
N GLU A 73 -5.04 -10.01 -4.82
CA GLU A 73 -6.48 -10.14 -5.00
C GLU A 73 -6.98 -9.13 -6.04
N LYS A 74 -6.48 -9.27 -7.26
CA LYS A 74 -6.73 -8.31 -8.36
C LYS A 74 -8.21 -7.98 -8.49
N ASN A 75 -8.48 -6.71 -8.80
CA ASN A 75 -9.83 -6.18 -9.05
C ASN A 75 -10.73 -6.10 -7.81
N THR A 76 -10.17 -6.30 -6.61
CA THR A 76 -10.90 -6.05 -5.36
C THR A 76 -10.63 -4.62 -4.89
N ASN A 77 -11.52 -4.09 -4.05
CA ASN A 77 -11.33 -2.75 -3.46
C ASN A 77 -10.03 -2.67 -2.67
N HIS A 78 -9.69 -3.73 -1.93
CA HIS A 78 -8.45 -3.75 -1.15
C HIS A 78 -7.20 -3.72 -2.03
N ALA A 79 -7.22 -4.42 -3.17
CA ALA A 79 -6.12 -4.39 -4.12
C ALA A 79 -5.97 -2.99 -4.74
N ILE A 80 -7.08 -2.33 -5.06
CA ILE A 80 -7.07 -0.98 -5.61
C ILE A 80 -6.58 0.02 -4.57
N ASP A 81 -6.96 -0.15 -3.30
CA ASP A 81 -6.42 0.65 -2.19
C ASP A 81 -4.90 0.50 -2.11
N CYS A 82 -4.39 -0.74 -2.22
CA CYS A 82 -2.95 -1.00 -2.23
C CYS A 82 -2.27 -0.28 -3.40
N LEU A 83 -2.86 -0.34 -4.60
CA LEU A 83 -2.31 0.34 -5.76
C LEU A 83 -2.25 1.85 -5.54
N ALA A 84 -3.32 2.45 -5.03
CA ALA A 84 -3.36 3.88 -4.73
C ALA A 84 -2.26 4.26 -3.73
N ASN A 85 -2.10 3.48 -2.68
CA ASN A 85 -1.08 3.73 -1.66
C ASN A 85 0.33 3.49 -2.19
N PHE A 86 0.51 2.51 -3.08
CA PHE A 86 1.78 2.27 -3.78
C PHE A 86 2.19 3.51 -4.58
N ILE A 87 1.26 4.06 -5.34
CA ILE A 87 1.52 5.24 -6.17
C ILE A 87 1.89 6.44 -5.31
N THR A 88 1.09 6.72 -4.28
CA THR A 88 1.32 7.83 -3.37
C THR A 88 2.67 7.71 -2.66
N SER A 89 3.01 6.52 -2.20
CA SER A 89 4.27 6.26 -1.51
C SER A 89 5.47 6.38 -2.46
N SER A 90 5.30 5.97 -3.72
CA SER A 90 6.33 6.14 -4.75
C SER A 90 6.65 7.60 -4.98
N VAL A 91 5.62 8.45 -5.05
CA VAL A 91 5.79 9.90 -5.21
C VAL A 91 6.52 10.49 -4.00
N LEU A 92 6.15 10.06 -2.79
CA LEU A 92 6.84 10.52 -1.57
C LEU A 92 8.31 10.14 -1.57
N LEU A 93 8.62 8.92 -1.99
CA LEU A 93 10.01 8.45 -2.05
C LEU A 93 10.83 9.23 -3.08
N ILE A 94 10.24 9.54 -4.23
CA ILE A 94 10.89 10.38 -5.25
C ILE A 94 11.21 11.75 -4.69
N ASP A 95 10.29 12.34 -3.92
CA ASP A 95 10.48 13.65 -3.31
C ASP A 95 11.57 13.64 -2.24
N LEU A 96 11.70 12.54 -1.50
CA LEU A 96 12.74 12.39 -0.46
C LEU A 96 14.10 12.09 -1.02
N GLU A 97 14.18 11.32 -2.10
CA GLU A 97 15.43 10.89 -2.69
C GLU A 97 15.51 11.38 -4.14
N LYS A 98 16.18 12.52 -4.33
CA LYS A 98 16.25 13.20 -5.63
C LYS A 98 16.86 12.36 -6.74
N ASN A 99 17.70 11.37 -6.40
CA ASN A 99 18.32 10.48 -7.37
C ASN A 99 17.52 9.20 -7.63
N TYR A 100 16.38 9.04 -6.94
CA TYR A 100 15.55 7.87 -7.11
C TYR A 100 14.84 7.93 -8.46
N LYS A 101 15.10 6.92 -9.29
CA LYS A 101 14.43 6.80 -10.58
C LYS A 101 13.31 5.77 -10.47
N PHE A 102 12.11 6.18 -10.75
CA PHE A 102 10.96 5.31 -10.70
C PHE A 102 10.30 5.26 -12.08
N ASP A 103 10.08 4.05 -12.56
CA ASP A 103 9.41 3.84 -13.84
C ASP A 103 7.90 3.71 -13.61
N PHE A 104 7.16 4.74 -14.01
CA PHE A 104 5.72 4.76 -13.85
C PHE A 104 4.99 3.88 -14.87
N SER A 105 5.68 3.30 -15.85
CA SER A 105 5.00 2.51 -16.90
C SER A 105 4.30 1.28 -16.34
N GLU A 106 4.86 0.61 -15.34
CA GLU A 106 4.20 -0.52 -14.67
C GLU A 106 2.86 -0.10 -14.06
N ILE A 107 2.86 1.05 -13.37
CA ILE A 107 1.65 1.58 -12.72
C ILE A 107 0.59 1.94 -13.76
N ILE A 108 1.01 2.65 -14.82
CA ILE A 108 0.10 3.07 -15.89
C ILE A 108 -0.53 1.85 -16.57
N ASN A 109 0.27 0.82 -16.84
CA ASN A 109 -0.22 -0.41 -17.45
C ASN A 109 -1.19 -1.13 -16.52
N PHE A 110 -0.86 -1.23 -15.24
CA PHE A 110 -1.75 -1.88 -14.27
C PHE A 110 -3.06 -1.12 -14.15
N TYR A 111 -3.00 0.21 -14.06
CA TYR A 111 -4.20 1.05 -13.99
C TYR A 111 -5.07 0.86 -15.23
N ALA A 112 -4.47 0.82 -16.42
CA ALA A 112 -5.21 0.63 -17.67
C ALA A 112 -5.97 -0.71 -17.68
N LEU A 113 -5.36 -1.78 -17.14
CA LEU A 113 -6.00 -3.09 -17.05
C LEU A 113 -7.15 -3.14 -16.03
N THR A 114 -7.13 -2.26 -15.05
CA THR A 114 -8.11 -2.26 -13.95
C THR A 114 -9.03 -1.04 -13.96
N GLU A 115 -8.93 -0.19 -14.98
CA GLU A 115 -9.61 1.11 -15.03
C GLU A 115 -11.11 1.02 -14.78
N LYS A 116 -11.79 0.03 -15.36
CA LYS A 116 -13.24 -0.14 -15.18
C LYS A 116 -13.63 -0.40 -13.72
N PHE A 117 -12.72 -0.95 -12.91
CA PHE A 117 -12.96 -1.19 -11.49
C PHE A 117 -12.60 0.02 -10.63
N CYS A 118 -11.94 1.02 -11.23
CA CYS A 118 -11.42 2.20 -10.54
C CYS A 118 -12.24 3.47 -10.74
N ILE A 119 -13.26 3.44 -11.61
CA ILE A 119 -14.01 4.63 -12.03
C ILE A 119 -14.49 5.47 -10.83
N ASN A 120 -15.03 4.81 -9.81
CA ASN A 120 -15.57 5.49 -8.63
C ASN A 120 -14.63 5.43 -7.42
N HIS A 121 -13.40 4.97 -7.61
CA HIS A 121 -12.44 4.84 -6.52
C HIS A 121 -11.64 6.14 -6.38
N ARG A 122 -12.01 6.96 -5.41
CA ARG A 122 -11.43 8.29 -5.24
C ARG A 122 -9.92 8.25 -5.03
N SER A 123 -9.43 7.36 -4.17
CA SER A 123 -8.01 7.31 -3.83
C SER A 123 -7.12 6.98 -5.02
N ILE A 124 -7.54 6.02 -5.87
CA ILE A 124 -6.74 5.68 -7.06
C ILE A 124 -6.76 6.82 -8.08
N ASN A 125 -7.89 7.48 -8.24
CA ASN A 125 -8.00 8.59 -9.18
C ASN A 125 -7.13 9.77 -8.75
N LEU A 126 -7.08 10.09 -7.46
CA LEU A 126 -6.19 11.12 -6.93
C LEU A 126 -4.72 10.73 -7.10
N ALA A 127 -4.37 9.48 -6.83
CA ALA A 127 -3.00 8.99 -6.97
C ALA A 127 -2.54 9.06 -8.43
N MET A 128 -3.41 8.65 -9.37
CA MET A 128 -3.08 8.72 -10.80
C MET A 128 -2.94 10.16 -11.29
N ALA A 129 -3.72 11.09 -10.74
CA ALA A 129 -3.55 12.52 -11.05
C ALA A 129 -2.15 13.00 -10.63
N MET A 130 -1.62 12.54 -9.51
CA MET A 130 -0.27 12.87 -9.07
C MET A 130 0.78 12.34 -10.06
N VAL A 131 0.60 11.13 -10.57
CA VAL A 131 1.51 10.54 -11.57
C VAL A 131 1.49 11.37 -12.86
N TYR A 132 0.31 11.66 -13.39
CA TYR A 132 0.19 12.42 -14.64
C TYR A 132 0.78 13.82 -14.52
N ARG A 133 0.60 14.46 -13.38
CA ARG A 133 1.22 15.77 -13.13
C ARG A 133 2.74 15.70 -13.24
N ARG A 134 3.36 14.62 -12.74
CA ARG A 134 4.82 14.48 -12.77
C ARG A 134 5.36 14.08 -14.15
N LEU A 135 4.55 13.50 -15.00
CA LEU A 135 4.95 13.12 -16.35
C LEU A 135 4.86 14.27 -17.35
N ASN A 136 4.17 15.34 -16.98
CA ASN A 136 4.00 16.52 -17.86
C ASN A 136 5.08 17.57 -17.61
#